data_21b12ff8a457d51ef05ea750ed77f70e
#
_entry.id   21b12ff8a457d51ef05ea750ed77f70e
#
_cell.length_a   1.000
_cell.length_b   1.000
_cell.length_c   1.000
_cell.angle_alpha   90.00
_cell.angle_beta   90.00
_cell.angle_gamma   90.00
#
_symmetry.space_group_name_H-M   'P 1'
#
loop_
_entity.id
_entity.type
_entity.pdbx_description
1 polymer ?
#
loop_
_entity_poly.entity_id
_entity_poly.type
_entity_poly.pdbx_seq_one_letter_code
_entity_poly.pdbx_strand_id
1 'polypeptide(L)'
;MCHTGFLAVARKMINPVAARLRQLIEESPDRSTYSLLITGHSAGGAVASLLYSHMLSTSKSAASELNILTGCFKRIHCVTYGTPPISIFPLTKPDNPALKKSLFYSFLNEGDPITRAHPTYLRSLIELYTHPAPKITYAEPSSSRKHKNTLTSLPSKSSSTLSIDKTRPKHKKSHTAPVPGIAPIWNVPDLIYSNAGRLILLRGMEKKGAGPSKKKKNIEDRMDEGVVAQVITDEQLRDVIWGDPVMHMMKLYSRRIEVLATNAVTGRGG
;
A
#
# COMPACT_ATOMS: atom_id res chain seq x y z
N MET A 1 17.88 7.30 -8.12
CA MET A 1 17.40 8.49 -7.36
C MET A 1 16.35 8.03 -6.38
N CYS A 2 16.41 8.48 -5.12
CA CYS A 2 15.49 8.10 -4.05
C CYS A 2 14.74 9.33 -3.52
N HIS A 3 13.63 9.09 -2.82
CA HIS A 3 12.86 10.15 -2.15
C HIS A 3 13.73 10.91 -1.16
N THR A 4 13.89 12.22 -1.37
CA THR A 4 14.89 13.06 -0.68
C THR A 4 14.71 13.08 0.84
N GLY A 5 13.49 13.14 1.34
CA GLY A 5 13.21 13.16 2.79
C GLY A 5 13.67 11.89 3.50
N PHE A 6 13.29 10.71 3.00
CA PHE A 6 13.71 9.44 3.60
C PHE A 6 15.21 9.22 3.46
N LEU A 7 15.81 9.61 2.33
CA LEU A 7 17.24 9.52 2.11
C LEU A 7 18.02 10.41 3.09
N ALA A 8 17.53 11.62 3.36
CA ALA A 8 18.17 12.52 4.33
C ALA A 8 18.15 11.94 5.76
N VAL A 9 17.04 11.33 6.16
CA VAL A 9 16.94 10.66 7.47
C VAL A 9 17.88 9.45 7.51
N ALA A 10 17.83 8.57 6.50
CA ALA A 10 18.71 7.40 6.45
C ALA A 10 20.19 7.77 6.54
N ARG A 11 20.63 8.80 5.81
CA ARG A 11 22.01 9.29 5.88
C ARG A 11 22.43 9.75 7.27
N LYS A 12 21.53 10.47 7.98
CA LYS A 12 21.80 10.90 9.37
C LYS A 12 21.89 9.73 10.35
N MET A 13 21.23 8.60 10.03
CA MET A 13 21.24 7.43 10.89
C MET A 13 22.45 6.50 10.67
N ILE A 14 23.21 6.64 9.59
CA ILE A 14 24.34 5.75 9.29
C ILE A 14 25.32 5.70 10.48
N ASN A 15 25.84 6.83 10.91
CA ASN A 15 26.85 6.88 11.98
C ASN A 15 26.29 6.44 13.35
N PRO A 16 25.14 6.93 13.82
CA PRO A 16 24.57 6.46 15.10
C PRO A 16 24.29 4.96 15.12
N VAL A 17 23.78 4.41 14.02
CA VAL A 17 23.51 2.97 13.91
C VAL A 17 24.81 2.18 13.91
N ALA A 18 25.82 2.61 13.14
CA ALA A 18 27.12 1.97 13.10
C ALA A 18 27.78 1.95 14.49
N ALA A 19 27.82 3.10 15.17
CA ALA A 19 28.38 3.21 16.51
C ALA A 19 27.68 2.27 17.51
N ARG A 20 26.35 2.19 17.48
CA ARG A 20 25.60 1.30 18.36
C ARG A 20 25.83 -0.19 18.05
N LEU A 21 25.86 -0.55 16.78
CA LEU A 21 26.16 -1.94 16.39
C LEU A 21 27.57 -2.35 16.78
N ARG A 22 28.58 -1.48 16.59
CA ARG A 22 29.94 -1.71 17.05
C ARG A 22 29.97 -1.97 18.57
N GLN A 23 29.42 -1.05 19.36
CA GLN A 23 29.35 -1.19 20.81
C GLN A 23 28.72 -2.53 21.22
N LEU A 24 27.61 -2.94 20.58
CA LEU A 24 26.94 -4.21 20.87
C LEU A 24 27.82 -5.42 20.58
N ILE A 25 28.64 -5.38 19.52
CA ILE A 25 29.57 -6.47 19.19
C ILE A 25 30.75 -6.48 20.17
N GLU A 26 31.27 -5.31 20.55
CA GLU A 26 32.35 -5.17 21.54
C GLU A 26 31.90 -5.67 22.92
N GLU A 27 30.67 -5.34 23.36
CA GLU A 27 30.09 -5.82 24.64
C GLU A 27 29.92 -7.34 24.65
N SER A 28 29.69 -7.97 23.51
CA SER A 28 29.43 -9.41 23.40
C SER A 28 29.82 -9.90 22.00
N PRO A 29 31.07 -10.36 21.79
CA PRO A 29 31.60 -10.76 20.50
C PRO A 29 30.88 -11.93 19.84
N ASP A 30 30.20 -12.77 20.58
CA ASP A 30 29.36 -13.87 20.10
C ASP A 30 28.16 -13.39 19.29
N ARG A 31 27.74 -12.13 19.39
CA ARG A 31 26.72 -11.50 18.55
C ARG A 31 27.11 -11.49 17.06
N SER A 32 28.39 -11.62 16.73
CA SER A 32 28.84 -11.80 15.35
C SER A 32 28.31 -13.08 14.70
N THR A 33 27.93 -14.08 15.51
CA THR A 33 27.31 -15.31 15.01
C THR A 33 25.81 -15.17 14.73
N TYR A 34 25.19 -14.05 15.13
CA TYR A 34 23.77 -13.78 14.97
C TYR A 34 23.47 -13.14 13.62
N SER A 35 22.21 -13.19 13.25
CA SER A 35 21.71 -12.44 12.11
C SER A 35 21.21 -11.07 12.57
N LEU A 36 21.51 -10.02 11.79
CA LEU A 36 20.95 -8.69 12.00
C LEU A 36 19.62 -8.59 11.26
N LEU A 37 18.56 -8.19 11.96
CA LEU A 37 17.27 -7.87 11.37
C LEU A 37 17.03 -6.36 11.43
N ILE A 38 16.90 -5.74 10.27
CA ILE A 38 16.48 -4.35 10.10
C ILE A 38 14.98 -4.37 9.78
N THR A 39 14.20 -3.64 10.55
CA THR A 39 12.73 -3.64 10.38
C THR A 39 12.16 -2.24 10.56
N GLY A 40 10.98 -2.01 9.97
CA GLY A 40 10.27 -0.76 10.11
C GLY A 40 8.87 -0.79 9.48
N HIS A 41 8.01 0.11 9.97
CA HIS A 41 6.67 0.32 9.47
C HIS A 41 6.57 1.72 8.87
N SER A 42 5.81 1.85 7.78
CA SER A 42 5.54 3.16 7.16
C SER A 42 6.83 3.89 6.77
N ALA A 43 7.00 5.15 7.16
CA ALA A 43 8.21 5.93 6.97
C ALA A 43 9.46 5.28 7.57
N GLY A 44 9.32 4.59 8.72
CA GLY A 44 10.40 3.81 9.33
C GLY A 44 10.85 2.65 8.44
N GLY A 45 9.93 2.00 7.73
CA GLY A 45 10.23 0.99 6.71
C GLY A 45 11.02 1.55 5.53
N ALA A 46 10.68 2.76 5.09
CA ALA A 46 11.42 3.46 4.03
C ALA A 46 12.88 3.71 4.44
N VAL A 47 13.10 4.21 5.65
CA VAL A 47 14.45 4.45 6.20
C VAL A 47 15.21 3.12 6.39
N ALA A 48 14.54 2.09 6.93
CA ALA A 48 15.10 0.75 7.10
C ALA A 48 15.58 0.14 5.78
N SER A 49 14.78 0.25 4.72
CA SER A 49 15.15 -0.21 3.38
C SER A 49 16.36 0.52 2.80
N LEU A 50 16.46 1.83 3.02
CA LEU A 50 17.60 2.63 2.57
C LEU A 50 18.87 2.30 3.36
N LEU A 51 18.79 2.11 4.68
CA LEU A 51 19.91 1.67 5.51
C LEU A 51 20.40 0.28 5.10
N TYR A 52 19.48 -0.65 4.89
CA TYR A 52 19.82 -1.99 4.38
C TYR A 52 20.52 -1.94 3.03
N SER A 53 19.99 -1.16 2.09
CA SER A 53 20.61 -0.98 0.78
C SER A 53 21.99 -0.31 0.89
N HIS A 54 22.17 0.63 1.83
CA HIS A 54 23.46 1.24 2.11
C HIS A 54 24.45 0.22 2.68
N MET A 55 24.05 -0.59 3.67
CA MET A 55 24.90 -1.65 4.25
C MET A 55 25.42 -2.62 3.19
N LEU A 56 24.59 -2.97 2.21
CA LEU A 56 24.96 -3.93 1.15
C LEU A 56 25.59 -3.26 -0.08
N SER A 57 25.77 -1.94 -0.08
CA SER A 57 26.35 -1.22 -1.21
C SER A 57 27.83 -1.57 -1.36
N THR A 58 28.23 -1.88 -2.58
CA THR A 58 29.64 -2.09 -2.97
C THR A 58 30.28 -0.85 -3.58
N SER A 59 29.54 0.26 -3.67
CA SER A 59 30.03 1.51 -4.24
C SER A 59 31.03 2.19 -3.30
N LYS A 60 32.16 2.61 -3.83
CA LYS A 60 33.16 3.38 -3.07
C LYS A 60 32.58 4.68 -2.48
N SER A 61 31.62 5.30 -3.15
CA SER A 61 30.94 6.52 -2.68
C SER A 61 29.99 6.27 -1.50
N ALA A 62 29.63 5.03 -1.23
CA ALA A 62 28.80 4.62 -0.09
C ALA A 62 29.63 3.98 1.02
N ALA A 63 30.96 4.03 0.94
CA ALA A 63 31.83 3.48 1.98
C ALA A 63 31.57 4.18 3.33
N SER A 64 31.32 3.38 4.36
CA SER A 64 31.05 3.83 5.72
C SER A 64 31.36 2.73 6.70
N GLU A 65 31.43 3.08 7.99
CA GLU A 65 31.56 2.08 9.04
C GLU A 65 30.42 1.08 9.02
N LEU A 66 29.19 1.51 8.70
CA LEU A 66 28.03 0.64 8.62
C LEU A 66 28.18 -0.44 7.51
N ASN A 67 28.85 -0.12 6.39
CA ASN A 67 29.19 -1.13 5.38
C ASN A 67 30.20 -2.16 5.92
N ILE A 68 31.22 -1.72 6.66
CA ILE A 68 32.24 -2.59 7.23
C ILE A 68 31.59 -3.60 8.19
N LEU A 69 30.68 -3.13 9.04
CA LEU A 69 29.97 -3.96 10.00
C LEU A 69 29.06 -5.01 9.35
N THR A 70 28.76 -4.89 8.05
CA THR A 70 28.02 -5.93 7.30
C THR A 70 28.70 -7.29 7.41
N GLY A 71 30.03 -7.34 7.39
CA GLY A 71 30.83 -8.58 7.54
C GLY A 71 30.83 -9.17 8.95
N CYS A 72 30.36 -8.41 9.95
CA CYS A 72 30.35 -8.84 11.36
C CYS A 72 29.09 -9.65 11.74
N PHE A 73 28.18 -9.92 10.80
CA PHE A 73 26.95 -10.66 11.08
C PHE A 73 26.84 -11.90 10.19
N LYS A 74 26.30 -12.97 10.73
CA LYS A 74 26.05 -14.21 9.96
C LYS A 74 25.16 -13.95 8.75
N ARG A 75 24.14 -13.08 8.87
CA ARG A 75 23.24 -12.63 7.81
C ARG A 75 22.69 -11.28 8.15
N ILE A 76 22.24 -10.56 7.13
CA ILE A 76 21.49 -9.30 7.31
C ILE A 76 20.17 -9.44 6.60
N HIS A 77 19.09 -9.22 7.33
CA HIS A 77 17.73 -9.25 6.82
C HIS A 77 17.11 -7.86 6.90
N CYS A 78 16.25 -7.54 5.96
CA CYS A 78 15.37 -6.38 6.03
C CYS A 78 13.93 -6.84 5.81
N VAL A 79 13.05 -6.52 6.76
CA VAL A 79 11.62 -6.84 6.68
C VAL A 79 10.84 -5.60 7.04
N THR A 80 10.02 -5.11 6.12
CA THR A 80 9.28 -3.86 6.30
C THR A 80 7.79 -4.06 6.09
N TYR A 81 6.98 -3.13 6.64
CA TYR A 81 5.53 -3.20 6.64
C TYR A 81 4.93 -1.88 6.20
N GLY A 82 4.01 -1.90 5.22
CA GLY A 82 3.30 -0.70 4.77
C GLY A 82 4.22 0.43 4.31
N THR A 83 5.34 0.08 3.70
CA THR A 83 6.36 1.06 3.29
C THR A 83 5.92 1.80 2.05
N PRO A 84 6.04 3.15 2.01
CA PRO A 84 5.80 3.92 0.78
C PRO A 84 6.86 3.61 -0.28
N PRO A 85 6.58 3.88 -1.57
CA PRO A 85 7.56 3.80 -2.64
C PRO A 85 8.67 4.85 -2.42
N ILE A 86 9.95 4.48 -2.64
CA ILE A 86 11.10 5.28 -2.19
C ILE A 86 12.16 5.54 -3.25
N SER A 87 12.15 4.85 -4.38
CA SER A 87 13.19 4.99 -5.41
C SER A 87 12.63 4.86 -6.81
N ILE A 88 13.26 5.51 -7.81
CA ILE A 88 12.84 5.43 -9.21
C ILE A 88 12.90 3.99 -9.72
N PHE A 89 13.92 3.24 -9.31
CA PHE A 89 14.04 1.81 -9.61
C PHE A 89 13.83 1.00 -8.34
N PRO A 90 13.23 -0.20 -8.41
CA PRO A 90 13.07 -1.06 -7.26
C PRO A 90 14.43 -1.33 -6.58
N LEU A 91 14.50 -1.08 -5.27
CA LEU A 91 15.67 -1.48 -4.49
C LEU A 91 15.55 -2.97 -4.22
N THR A 92 16.47 -3.74 -4.77
CA THR A 92 16.50 -5.19 -4.63
C THR A 92 17.75 -5.61 -3.86
N LYS A 93 17.70 -6.82 -3.31
CA LYS A 93 18.89 -7.45 -2.74
C LYS A 93 19.90 -7.74 -3.86
N PRO A 94 21.19 -7.40 -3.68
CA PRO A 94 22.22 -7.75 -4.66
C PRO A 94 22.25 -9.24 -4.94
N ASP A 95 22.49 -9.62 -6.20
CA ASP A 95 22.71 -11.01 -6.59
C ASP A 95 24.13 -11.43 -6.20
N ASN A 96 24.26 -11.85 -4.94
CA ASN A 96 25.52 -12.30 -4.35
C ASN A 96 25.26 -13.62 -3.63
N PRO A 97 26.01 -14.69 -3.90
CA PRO A 97 25.86 -15.99 -3.24
C PRO A 97 25.90 -15.92 -1.71
N ALA A 98 26.71 -15.04 -1.13
CA ALA A 98 26.76 -14.80 0.33
C ALA A 98 25.44 -14.28 0.90
N LEU A 99 24.64 -13.58 0.09
CA LEU A 99 23.35 -13.04 0.48
C LEU A 99 22.17 -13.98 0.15
N LYS A 100 22.40 -15.16 -0.39
CA LYS A 100 21.33 -16.09 -0.82
C LYS A 100 20.31 -16.36 0.27
N LYS A 101 20.76 -16.48 1.54
CA LYS A 101 19.91 -16.72 2.72
C LYS A 101 19.47 -15.45 3.44
N SER A 102 19.86 -14.26 2.97
CA SER A 102 19.41 -12.98 3.49
C SER A 102 18.06 -12.60 2.88
N LEU A 103 17.16 -12.03 3.68
CA LEU A 103 15.82 -11.62 3.27
C LEU A 103 15.78 -10.11 3.05
N PHE A 104 15.07 -9.70 1.99
CA PHE A 104 14.64 -8.32 1.79
C PHE A 104 13.19 -8.33 1.33
N TYR A 105 12.28 -8.22 2.30
CA TYR A 105 10.83 -8.34 2.08
C TYR A 105 10.10 -7.08 2.53
N SER A 106 9.09 -6.70 1.77
CA SER A 106 8.14 -5.64 2.12
C SER A 106 6.73 -6.24 2.13
N PHE A 107 6.12 -6.29 3.30
CA PHE A 107 4.74 -6.75 3.48
C PHE A 107 3.77 -5.60 3.28
N LEU A 108 2.77 -5.82 2.45
CA LEU A 108 1.77 -4.84 2.04
C LEU A 108 0.38 -5.39 2.36
N ASN A 109 -0.43 -4.69 3.13
CA ASN A 109 -1.84 -5.04 3.27
C ASN A 109 -2.61 -4.59 2.01
N GLU A 110 -3.42 -5.47 1.45
CA GLU A 110 -4.35 -5.09 0.39
C GLU A 110 -5.25 -3.95 0.89
N GLY A 111 -5.30 -2.86 0.13
CA GLY A 111 -6.05 -1.66 0.49
C GLY A 111 -5.24 -0.54 1.17
N ASP A 112 -4.00 -0.78 1.60
CA ASP A 112 -3.15 0.22 2.26
C ASP A 112 -2.70 1.32 1.30
N PRO A 113 -3.18 2.57 1.44
CA PRO A 113 -2.84 3.67 0.53
C PRO A 113 -1.38 4.11 0.62
N ILE A 114 -0.72 3.88 1.77
CA ILE A 114 0.66 4.34 1.98
C ILE A 114 1.64 3.58 1.12
N THR A 115 1.37 2.33 0.80
CA THR A 115 2.20 1.53 -0.09
C THR A 115 2.25 2.07 -1.52
N ARG A 116 1.39 3.01 -1.84
CA ARG A 116 1.34 3.77 -3.08
C ARG A 116 1.46 5.28 -2.87
N ALA A 117 1.85 5.73 -1.69
CA ALA A 117 1.88 7.14 -1.34
C ALA A 117 2.83 7.92 -2.26
N HIS A 118 2.23 8.68 -3.19
CA HIS A 118 2.84 9.73 -3.98
C HIS A 118 1.94 10.96 -3.87
N PRO A 119 2.44 12.19 -3.87
CA PRO A 119 1.63 13.39 -3.67
C PRO A 119 0.42 13.49 -4.62
N THR A 120 0.59 13.14 -5.89
CA THR A 120 -0.50 13.14 -6.88
C THR A 120 -1.55 12.07 -6.57
N TYR A 121 -1.12 10.86 -6.17
CA TYR A 121 -2.02 9.77 -5.80
C TYR A 121 -2.85 10.12 -4.56
N LEU A 122 -2.20 10.64 -3.52
CA LEU A 122 -2.89 11.04 -2.30
C LEU A 122 -3.89 12.18 -2.56
N ARG A 123 -3.53 13.15 -3.41
CA ARG A 123 -4.45 14.21 -3.82
C ARG A 123 -5.68 13.64 -4.53
N SER A 124 -5.48 12.74 -5.50
CA SER A 124 -6.58 12.09 -6.22
C SER A 124 -7.47 11.26 -5.30
N LEU A 125 -6.91 10.59 -4.27
CA LEU A 125 -7.72 9.90 -3.25
C LEU A 125 -8.56 10.89 -2.45
N ILE A 126 -8.00 12.02 -2.00
CA ILE A 126 -8.74 13.05 -1.27
C ILE A 126 -9.88 13.60 -2.13
N GLU A 127 -9.62 13.87 -3.40
CA GLU A 127 -10.64 14.29 -4.36
C GLU A 127 -11.78 13.27 -4.47
N LEU A 128 -11.45 11.96 -4.57
CA LEU A 128 -12.46 10.90 -4.58
C LEU A 128 -13.31 10.88 -3.29
N TYR A 129 -12.70 11.05 -2.13
CA TYR A 129 -13.42 11.06 -0.85
C TYR A 129 -14.31 12.28 -0.68
N THR A 130 -13.98 13.41 -1.30
CA THR A 130 -14.75 14.65 -1.22
C THR A 130 -15.87 14.74 -2.25
N HIS A 131 -15.80 13.94 -3.33
CA HIS A 131 -16.87 13.89 -4.33
C HIS A 131 -18.00 12.95 -3.91
N PRO A 132 -19.27 13.28 -4.23
CA PRO A 132 -20.38 12.37 -3.97
C PRO A 132 -20.20 11.09 -4.80
N ALA A 133 -20.43 9.94 -4.17
CA ALA A 133 -20.36 8.65 -4.84
C ALA A 133 -21.32 8.62 -6.05
N PRO A 134 -20.89 8.10 -7.22
CA PRO A 134 -21.78 7.92 -8.34
C PRO A 134 -22.94 7.01 -7.92
N LYS A 135 -24.17 7.44 -8.19
CA LYS A 135 -25.34 6.60 -7.94
C LYS A 135 -25.32 5.48 -8.98
N ILE A 136 -25.04 4.27 -8.56
CA ILE A 136 -25.25 3.09 -9.37
C ILE A 136 -26.77 2.85 -9.39
N THR A 137 -27.45 3.30 -10.43
CA THR A 137 -28.80 2.86 -10.74
C THR A 137 -28.69 1.49 -11.40
N TYR A 138 -28.95 0.43 -10.65
CA TYR A 138 -29.24 -0.87 -11.26
C TYR A 138 -30.55 -0.69 -12.02
N ALA A 139 -30.49 -0.80 -13.35
CA ALA A 139 -31.69 -0.95 -14.14
C ALA A 139 -32.33 -2.29 -13.74
N GLU A 140 -33.48 -2.25 -13.07
CA GLU A 140 -34.29 -3.46 -12.91
C GLU A 140 -34.62 -4.01 -14.28
N PRO A 141 -34.55 -5.34 -14.51
CA PRO A 141 -34.96 -5.94 -15.74
C PRO A 141 -36.46 -5.64 -15.93
N SER A 142 -36.77 -4.81 -16.90
CA SER A 142 -38.14 -4.45 -17.25
C SER A 142 -38.94 -5.71 -17.61
N SER A 143 -39.80 -6.13 -16.67
CA SER A 143 -40.89 -7.05 -17.01
C SER A 143 -41.70 -6.49 -18.15
N SER A 144 -41.84 -7.29 -19.18
CA SER A 144 -42.61 -7.07 -20.39
C SER A 144 -43.89 -6.26 -20.19
N ARG A 145 -43.94 -5.04 -20.75
CA ARG A 145 -45.19 -4.31 -21.00
C ARG A 145 -45.49 -4.28 -22.49
N LYS A 146 -46.64 -4.82 -22.77
CA LYS A 146 -47.31 -4.87 -24.09
C LYS A 146 -47.40 -3.50 -24.76
N HIS A 147 -47.09 -3.48 -26.04
CA HIS A 147 -47.32 -2.36 -26.95
C HIS A 147 -48.74 -1.77 -26.83
N LYS A 148 -48.82 -0.46 -26.75
CA LYS A 148 -49.86 0.36 -27.38
C LYS A 148 -49.20 1.59 -27.99
N ASN A 149 -49.33 1.67 -29.32
CA ASN A 149 -48.98 2.83 -30.15
C ASN A 149 -49.83 4.04 -29.77
N THR A 150 -49.22 5.21 -29.66
CA THR A 150 -49.84 6.47 -30.13
C THR A 150 -48.74 7.49 -30.38
N LEU A 151 -48.76 8.00 -31.62
CA LEU A 151 -47.99 9.14 -32.13
C LEU A 151 -48.44 10.43 -31.42
N THR A 152 -47.53 11.39 -31.18
CA THR A 152 -47.55 12.76 -31.71
C THR A 152 -46.65 13.72 -30.94
N SER A 153 -45.86 14.43 -31.71
CA SER A 153 -45.43 15.86 -31.67
C SER A 153 -44.49 16.40 -30.62
N LEU A 154 -43.30 16.84 -31.08
CA LEU A 154 -42.44 17.95 -30.65
C LEU A 154 -43.21 19.31 -30.67
N PRO A 155 -42.73 20.49 -30.16
CA PRO A 155 -41.35 20.91 -29.95
C PRO A 155 -41.06 21.91 -28.78
N SER A 156 -39.76 22.10 -28.53
CA SER A 156 -39.02 23.37 -28.39
C SER A 156 -39.12 24.31 -27.18
N LYS A 157 -37.90 24.78 -26.82
CA LYS A 157 -37.40 26.09 -26.40
C LYS A 157 -37.13 26.31 -24.88
N SER A 158 -35.87 26.32 -24.61
CA SER A 158 -34.96 27.33 -24.02
C SER A 158 -35.60 28.43 -23.08
N SER A 159 -35.03 28.60 -21.92
CA SER A 159 -34.40 29.87 -21.52
C SER A 159 -33.78 29.77 -20.12
N SER A 160 -32.61 30.34 -20.04
CA SER A 160 -31.79 30.63 -18.84
C SER A 160 -32.37 31.76 -18.03
N THR A 161 -32.34 31.65 -16.72
CA THR A 161 -32.21 32.82 -15.83
C THR A 161 -31.53 32.47 -14.53
N LEU A 162 -30.41 33.13 -14.29
CA LEU A 162 -29.67 33.18 -13.04
C LEU A 162 -30.43 34.05 -12.03
N SER A 163 -30.67 33.49 -10.86
CA SER A 163 -30.96 34.31 -9.68
C SER A 163 -30.18 33.75 -8.48
N ILE A 164 -29.35 34.63 -7.91
CA ILE A 164 -28.55 34.39 -6.70
C ILE A 164 -29.48 34.65 -5.52
N ASP A 165 -29.72 33.64 -4.71
CA ASP A 165 -30.30 33.84 -3.39
C ASP A 165 -29.45 33.15 -2.31
N LYS A 166 -29.09 33.95 -1.30
CA LYS A 166 -28.24 33.58 -0.17
C LYS A 166 -29.10 32.97 0.92
N THR A 167 -29.22 31.65 0.96
CA THR A 167 -29.62 30.94 2.17
C THR A 167 -28.98 29.55 2.18
N ARG A 168 -28.43 29.22 3.35
CA ARG A 168 -27.77 27.98 3.77
C ARG A 168 -28.14 26.74 2.96
N PRO A 169 -27.18 25.99 2.34
CA PRO A 169 -27.52 24.89 1.44
C PRO A 169 -28.06 23.70 2.23
N LYS A 170 -29.35 23.48 2.18
CA LYS A 170 -29.92 22.14 2.31
C LYS A 170 -29.37 21.33 1.13
N HIS A 171 -28.75 20.18 1.40
CA HIS A 171 -28.27 19.26 0.39
C HIS A 171 -29.37 18.98 -0.64
N LYS A 172 -29.37 19.71 -1.75
CA LYS A 172 -30.15 19.37 -2.93
C LYS A 172 -29.50 18.15 -3.57
N LYS A 173 -30.22 17.04 -3.60
CA LYS A 173 -29.85 15.85 -4.36
C LYS A 173 -29.71 16.25 -5.82
N SER A 174 -28.49 16.36 -6.31
CA SER A 174 -28.21 16.55 -7.75
C SER A 174 -28.69 15.33 -8.51
N HIS A 175 -29.71 15.51 -9.34
CA HIS A 175 -30.20 14.50 -10.28
C HIS A 175 -29.49 14.67 -11.63
N THR A 176 -28.22 14.40 -11.70
CA THR A 176 -27.56 14.11 -12.98
C THR A 176 -27.58 12.60 -13.17
N ALA A 177 -28.48 12.14 -14.05
CA ALA A 177 -28.48 10.74 -14.45
C ALA A 177 -27.16 10.45 -15.20
N PRO A 178 -26.43 9.38 -14.83
CA PRO A 178 -25.27 8.95 -15.62
C PRO A 178 -25.74 8.57 -17.03
N VAL A 179 -25.02 9.05 -18.04
CA VAL A 179 -25.22 8.60 -19.42
C VAL A 179 -24.94 7.09 -19.44
N PRO A 180 -25.88 6.25 -19.93
CA PRO A 180 -25.66 4.81 -20.00
C PRO A 180 -24.44 4.51 -20.89
N GLY A 181 -23.44 3.84 -20.35
CA GLY A 181 -22.31 3.31 -21.11
C GLY A 181 -20.95 3.95 -20.84
N ILE A 182 -20.83 5.02 -20.04
CA ILE A 182 -19.54 5.57 -19.65
C ILE A 182 -19.35 5.35 -18.15
N ALA A 183 -18.61 4.30 -17.79
CA ALA A 183 -18.10 4.17 -16.44
C ALA A 183 -17.20 5.38 -16.13
N PRO A 184 -17.26 5.98 -14.93
CA PRO A 184 -16.34 7.04 -14.57
C PRO A 184 -14.91 6.52 -14.67
N ILE A 185 -14.14 7.04 -15.63
CA ILE A 185 -12.74 6.72 -15.78
C ILE A 185 -11.98 7.57 -14.76
N TRP A 186 -11.45 6.92 -13.74
CA TRP A 186 -10.50 7.56 -12.85
C TRP A 186 -9.09 7.32 -13.38
N ASN A 187 -8.43 8.38 -13.79
CA ASN A 187 -7.04 8.32 -14.20
C ASN A 187 -6.18 8.15 -12.94
N VAL A 188 -5.71 6.93 -12.70
CA VAL A 188 -4.73 6.66 -11.66
C VAL A 188 -3.44 7.39 -12.01
N PRO A 189 -2.94 8.32 -11.17
CA PRO A 189 -1.70 9.00 -11.46
C PRO A 189 -0.52 8.04 -11.54
N ASP A 190 0.37 8.26 -12.51
CA ASP A 190 1.59 7.48 -12.66
C ASP A 190 2.44 7.54 -11.39
N LEU A 191 2.94 6.37 -10.98
CA LEU A 191 3.89 6.26 -9.88
C LEU A 191 5.30 6.46 -10.40
N ILE A 192 5.97 7.48 -9.85
CA ILE A 192 7.38 7.78 -10.17
C ILE A 192 8.32 6.87 -9.39
N TYR A 193 7.93 6.49 -8.16
CA TYR A 193 8.74 5.69 -7.27
C TYR A 193 8.24 4.25 -7.17
N SER A 194 9.18 3.35 -6.99
CA SER A 194 9.00 1.92 -6.77
C SER A 194 9.21 1.58 -5.29
N ASN A 195 8.61 0.47 -4.87
CA ASN A 195 8.78 -0.08 -3.54
C ASN A 195 10.11 -0.84 -3.45
N ALA A 196 10.59 -1.07 -2.22
CA ALA A 196 11.84 -1.76 -1.97
C ALA A 196 11.61 -3.21 -1.53
N GLY A 197 12.55 -4.09 -1.88
CA GLY A 197 12.51 -5.50 -1.52
C GLY A 197 11.52 -6.31 -2.35
N ARG A 198 11.41 -7.60 -2.02
CA ARG A 198 10.39 -8.49 -2.59
C ARG A 198 9.05 -8.18 -1.95
N LEU A 199 8.05 -7.87 -2.76
CA LEU A 199 6.74 -7.45 -2.28
C LEU A 199 5.87 -8.67 -1.94
N ILE A 200 5.33 -8.68 -0.74
CA ILE A 200 4.43 -9.71 -0.23
C ILE A 200 3.09 -9.07 0.11
N LEU A 201 2.09 -9.32 -0.70
CA LEU A 201 0.73 -8.85 -0.50
C LEU A 201 -0.01 -9.72 0.52
N LEU A 202 -0.56 -9.11 1.54
CA LEU A 202 -1.39 -9.74 2.56
C LEU A 202 -2.86 -9.46 2.26
N ARG A 203 -3.59 -10.50 1.91
CA ARG A 203 -5.03 -10.44 1.59
C ARG A 203 -5.85 -11.09 2.69
N GLY A 204 -6.94 -10.42 3.09
CA GLY A 204 -7.94 -11.06 3.94
C GLY A 204 -8.75 -12.08 3.15
N MET A 205 -8.97 -13.24 3.73
CA MET A 205 -9.89 -14.24 3.16
C MET A 205 -11.30 -14.00 3.68
N GLU A 206 -12.27 -13.89 2.78
CA GLU A 206 -13.69 -13.93 3.18
C GLU A 206 -14.05 -15.33 3.69
N LYS A 207 -14.79 -15.38 4.80
CA LYS A 207 -15.31 -16.66 5.30
C LYS A 207 -16.22 -17.28 4.23
N LYS A 208 -15.91 -18.49 3.78
CA LYS A 208 -16.75 -19.25 2.84
C LYS A 208 -18.18 -19.32 3.39
N GLY A 209 -19.16 -18.85 2.63
CA GLY A 209 -20.59 -18.88 3.02
C GLY A 209 -21.13 -17.57 3.61
N ALA A 210 -20.32 -16.58 3.89
CA ALA A 210 -20.81 -15.24 4.16
C ALA A 210 -21.13 -14.57 2.82
N GLY A 211 -22.41 -14.35 2.51
CA GLY A 211 -22.82 -13.54 1.36
C GLY A 211 -22.19 -12.15 1.45
N PRO A 212 -22.19 -11.37 0.33
CA PRO A 212 -21.55 -10.07 0.29
C PRO A 212 -22.06 -9.19 1.43
N SER A 213 -21.23 -8.99 2.46
CA SER A 213 -21.60 -8.19 3.61
C SER A 213 -21.71 -6.71 3.18
N LYS A 214 -22.93 -6.17 3.24
CA LYS A 214 -23.20 -4.74 3.03
C LYS A 214 -22.68 -3.86 4.19
N LYS A 215 -22.23 -4.46 5.30
CA LYS A 215 -21.69 -3.72 6.45
C LYS A 215 -20.21 -3.44 6.25
N LYS A 216 -19.79 -2.20 6.52
CA LYS A 216 -18.37 -1.87 6.62
C LYS A 216 -17.77 -2.72 7.75
N LYS A 217 -16.76 -3.53 7.40
CA LYS A 217 -15.98 -4.30 8.37
C LYS A 217 -15.23 -3.33 9.29
N ASN A 218 -15.37 -3.50 10.60
CA ASN A 218 -14.54 -2.78 11.57
C ASN A 218 -13.14 -3.39 11.64
N ILE A 219 -12.26 -2.87 12.49
CA ILE A 219 -10.89 -3.36 12.60
C ILE A 219 -10.84 -4.76 13.23
N GLU A 220 -11.72 -5.04 14.18
CA GLU A 220 -11.85 -6.33 14.86
C GLU A 220 -12.25 -7.41 13.84
N ASP A 221 -13.26 -7.15 13.02
CA ASP A 221 -13.67 -8.06 11.95
C ASP A 221 -12.50 -8.42 11.02
N ARG A 222 -11.65 -7.44 10.70
CA ARG A 222 -10.48 -7.63 9.82
C ARG A 222 -9.33 -8.37 10.50
N MET A 223 -9.22 -8.26 11.81
CA MET A 223 -8.22 -9.00 12.60
C MET A 223 -8.56 -10.49 12.72
N ASP A 224 -9.84 -10.84 12.60
CA ASP A 224 -10.32 -12.22 12.68
C ASP A 224 -10.44 -12.90 11.30
N GLU A 225 -10.08 -12.19 10.23
CA GLU A 225 -10.01 -12.77 8.88
C GLU A 225 -8.86 -13.75 8.76
N GLY A 226 -9.08 -14.82 7.99
CA GLY A 226 -7.97 -15.60 7.45
C GLY A 226 -7.09 -14.74 6.55
N VAL A 227 -5.84 -15.15 6.35
CA VAL A 227 -4.87 -14.38 5.57
C VAL A 227 -4.18 -15.26 4.55
N VAL A 228 -4.06 -14.74 3.32
CA VAL A 228 -3.21 -15.29 2.27
C VAL A 228 -2.08 -14.32 1.97
N ALA A 229 -0.87 -14.85 1.82
CA ALA A 229 0.30 -14.10 1.37
C ALA A 229 0.61 -14.44 -0.08
N GLN A 230 0.75 -13.41 -0.92
CA GLN A 230 1.06 -13.55 -2.33
C GLN A 230 2.26 -12.68 -2.70
N VAL A 231 3.22 -13.24 -3.43
CA VAL A 231 4.29 -12.44 -4.04
C VAL A 231 3.70 -11.66 -5.20
N ILE A 232 3.97 -10.36 -5.23
CA ILE A 232 3.54 -9.47 -6.31
C ILE A 232 4.73 -8.69 -6.86
N THR A 233 4.54 -8.08 -8.03
CA THR A 233 5.50 -7.17 -8.64
C THR A 233 5.12 -5.70 -8.38
N ASP A 234 6.08 -4.81 -8.60
CA ASP A 234 5.84 -3.36 -8.49
C ASP A 234 4.84 -2.89 -9.58
N GLU A 235 4.87 -3.50 -10.77
CA GLU A 235 3.93 -3.22 -11.86
C GLU A 235 2.49 -3.57 -11.45
N GLN A 236 2.27 -4.73 -10.86
CA GLN A 236 0.95 -5.13 -10.36
C GLN A 236 0.42 -4.17 -9.28
N LEU A 237 1.32 -3.62 -8.46
CA LEU A 237 0.96 -2.64 -7.45
C LEU A 237 0.58 -1.28 -8.08
N ARG A 238 1.10 -0.94 -9.25
CA ARG A 238 0.79 0.32 -9.94
C ARG A 238 -0.64 0.40 -10.44
N ASP A 239 -1.26 -0.74 -10.75
CA ASP A 239 -2.59 -0.81 -11.34
C ASP A 239 -3.73 -0.82 -10.32
N VAL A 240 -3.42 -0.86 -9.02
CA VAL A 240 -4.46 -0.94 -7.99
C VAL A 240 -4.75 0.42 -7.35
N ILE A 241 -6.00 0.61 -6.96
CA ILE A 241 -6.48 1.78 -6.22
C ILE A 241 -6.76 1.37 -4.80
N TRP A 242 -5.90 1.79 -3.89
CA TRP A 242 -5.98 1.49 -2.46
C TRP A 242 -6.17 2.77 -1.65
N GLY A 243 -7.24 2.83 -0.88
CA GLY A 243 -7.62 4.04 -0.17
C GLY A 243 -8.11 3.80 1.26
N ASP A 244 -7.89 2.62 1.83
CA ASP A 244 -8.39 2.31 3.17
C ASP A 244 -7.30 2.53 4.24
N PRO A 245 -7.33 3.65 4.99
CA PRO A 245 -6.30 3.97 5.97
C PRO A 245 -6.21 2.97 7.12
N VAL A 246 -7.27 2.19 7.39
CA VAL A 246 -7.25 1.14 8.42
C VAL A 246 -6.27 0.04 8.05
N MET A 247 -6.09 -0.23 6.75
CA MET A 247 -5.12 -1.21 6.25
C MET A 247 -3.67 -0.84 6.52
N HIS A 248 -3.40 0.43 6.81
CA HIS A 248 -2.06 0.92 7.19
C HIS A 248 -1.70 0.68 8.65
N MET A 249 -2.65 0.30 9.50
CA MET A 249 -2.39 0.15 10.94
C MET A 249 -1.42 -1.00 11.22
N MET A 250 -0.35 -0.74 11.97
CA MET A 250 0.65 -1.75 12.34
C MET A 250 0.01 -2.95 13.08
N LYS A 251 -1.02 -2.70 13.89
CA LYS A 251 -1.77 -3.76 14.58
C LYS A 251 -2.32 -4.81 13.62
N LEU A 252 -2.84 -4.37 12.46
CA LEU A 252 -3.35 -5.28 11.44
C LEU A 252 -2.23 -6.03 10.72
N TYR A 253 -1.10 -5.39 10.44
CA TYR A 253 0.11 -6.06 9.93
C TYR A 253 0.57 -7.15 10.88
N SER A 254 0.74 -6.83 12.17
CA SER A 254 1.19 -7.78 13.19
C SER A 254 0.24 -8.99 13.25
N ARG A 255 -1.07 -8.75 13.32
CA ARG A 255 -2.05 -9.83 13.38
C ARG A 255 -2.01 -10.75 12.17
N ARG A 256 -1.92 -10.17 10.97
CA ARG A 256 -1.87 -10.95 9.73
C ARG A 256 -0.60 -11.80 9.62
N ILE A 257 0.54 -11.26 10.03
CA ILE A 257 1.80 -12.03 10.08
C ILE A 257 1.72 -13.15 11.12
N GLU A 258 1.14 -12.88 12.29
CA GLU A 258 0.92 -13.89 13.34
C GLU A 258 0.05 -15.06 12.83
N VAL A 259 -1.06 -14.76 12.13
CA VAL A 259 -1.93 -15.77 11.54
C VAL A 259 -1.15 -16.63 10.51
N LEU A 260 -0.37 -15.99 9.63
CA LEU A 260 0.45 -16.72 8.65
C LEU A 260 1.51 -17.60 9.33
N ALA A 261 2.21 -17.09 10.34
CA ALA A 261 3.20 -17.85 11.09
C ALA A 261 2.57 -19.04 11.81
N THR A 262 1.42 -18.83 12.47
CA THR A 262 0.67 -19.89 13.14
C THR A 262 0.23 -20.97 12.14
N ASN A 263 -0.34 -20.58 11.00
CA ASN A 263 -0.77 -21.52 9.98
C ASN A 263 0.39 -22.33 9.41
N ALA A 264 1.55 -21.67 9.17
CA ALA A 264 2.75 -22.36 8.68
C ALA A 264 3.28 -23.43 9.65
N VAL A 265 3.19 -23.15 10.97
CA VAL A 265 3.66 -24.10 11.99
C VAL A 265 2.63 -25.22 12.24
N THR A 266 1.33 -24.92 12.18
CA THR A 266 0.26 -25.88 12.49
C THR A 266 -0.22 -26.66 11.29
N GLY A 267 0.28 -26.40 10.09
CA GLY A 267 -0.16 -27.05 8.85
C GLY A 267 -1.58 -26.68 8.42
N ARG A 268 -2.19 -25.63 8.98
CA ARG A 268 -3.57 -25.20 8.70
C ARG A 268 -3.69 -24.25 7.48
N GLY A 269 -2.62 -24.09 6.71
CA GLY A 269 -2.53 -23.11 5.61
C GLY A 269 -2.53 -23.74 4.22
N GLY A 270 -3.35 -24.78 3.97
CA GLY A 270 -3.55 -25.40 2.67
C GLY A 270 -4.94 -25.08 2.09
#